data_23b8763a882b370f7068d1ad29f95946
#
_entry.id   23b8763a882b370f7068d1ad29f95946
#
_cell.length_a   1.000
_cell.length_b   1.000
_cell.length_c   1.000
_cell.angle_alpha   90.00
_cell.angle_beta   90.00
_cell.angle_gamma   90.00
#
_symmetry.space_group_name_H-M   'P 1'
#
loop_
_entity.id
_entity.type
_entity.pdbx_description
1 polymer ?
#
loop_
_entity_poly.entity_id
_entity_poly.type
_entity_poly.pdbx_seq_one_letter_code
_entity_poly.pdbx_strand_id
1 'polypeptide(L)'
;MTERKQGRRSAQAAEETKLLIMKTAAKMFCEQGYERVSLRNISEQAGVSHSLIRHHFGSKEKIWHNISDCLHVYFLSYMYKLQESIPADLPSNLILYRFITMLLAQQLVHQQPIQLITDGIRQGDELMDYFFDSNGELEEFVNQLVDTFHRDFPEAELSVWEMKWQMMIFANGAVNLKPFLIETWKHDNASYSQCLLNHWELFNRNMAMRLNVTEEEMLHPETLEDILIELPCEWGCDVQESS
;
A
#
# COMPACT_ATOMS: atom_id res chain seq x y z
N MET A 1 26.16 -36.45 -10.31
CA MET A 1 25.82 -35.32 -9.42
C MET A 1 25.53 -34.00 -10.15
N THR A 2 25.38 -33.99 -11.48
CA THR A 2 25.23 -32.78 -12.34
C THR A 2 23.76 -32.38 -12.59
N GLU A 3 22.80 -33.32 -12.59
CA GLU A 3 21.39 -33.05 -12.90
C GLU A 3 20.63 -32.19 -11.86
N ARG A 4 20.95 -32.32 -10.56
CA ARG A 4 20.30 -31.50 -9.50
C ARG A 4 20.64 -30.00 -9.56
N LYS A 5 21.82 -29.63 -10.09
CA LYS A 5 22.22 -28.22 -10.26
C LYS A 5 21.52 -27.55 -11.45
N GLN A 6 21.24 -28.30 -12.51
CA GLN A 6 20.61 -27.79 -13.74
C GLN A 6 19.11 -27.55 -13.51
N GLY A 7 18.39 -28.42 -12.82
CA GLY A 7 16.99 -28.25 -12.46
C GLY A 7 16.74 -27.05 -11.52
N ARG A 8 17.64 -26.84 -10.54
CA ARG A 8 17.55 -25.68 -9.62
C ARG A 8 17.76 -24.35 -10.32
N ARG A 9 18.68 -24.24 -11.28
CA ARG A 9 18.90 -23.04 -12.11
C ARG A 9 17.71 -22.75 -13.02
N SER A 10 17.10 -23.78 -13.59
CA SER A 10 15.90 -23.67 -14.42
C SER A 10 14.69 -23.16 -13.60
N ALA A 11 14.49 -23.68 -12.38
CA ALA A 11 13.42 -23.23 -11.49
C ALA A 11 13.61 -21.77 -11.03
N GLN A 12 14.84 -21.40 -10.69
CA GLN A 12 15.16 -20.02 -10.31
C GLN A 12 14.95 -19.04 -11.48
N ALA A 13 15.39 -19.36 -12.68
CA ALA A 13 15.18 -18.53 -13.88
C ALA A 13 13.68 -18.40 -14.23
N ALA A 14 12.88 -19.44 -13.99
CA ALA A 14 11.43 -19.38 -14.16
C ALA A 14 10.77 -18.43 -13.16
N GLU A 15 11.20 -18.44 -11.90
CA GLU A 15 10.67 -17.54 -10.86
C GLU A 15 11.08 -16.09 -11.11
N GLU A 16 12.33 -15.83 -11.51
CA GLU A 16 12.80 -14.51 -11.91
C GLU A 16 11.99 -13.95 -13.09
N THR A 17 11.67 -14.80 -14.08
CA THR A 17 10.82 -14.42 -15.21
C THR A 17 9.39 -14.11 -14.78
N LYS A 18 8.82 -14.92 -13.89
CA LYS A 18 7.50 -14.70 -13.33
C LYS A 18 7.44 -13.37 -12.60
N LEU A 19 8.41 -13.09 -11.76
CA LEU A 19 8.52 -11.84 -11.03
C LEU A 19 8.65 -10.63 -11.96
N LEU A 20 9.49 -10.73 -13.01
CA LEU A 20 9.62 -9.68 -14.03
C LEU A 20 8.28 -9.36 -14.71
N ILE A 21 7.54 -10.39 -15.11
CA ILE A 21 6.22 -10.22 -15.75
C ILE A 21 5.26 -9.51 -14.78
N MET A 22 5.23 -9.91 -13.52
CA MET A 22 4.34 -9.32 -12.52
C MET A 22 4.69 -7.86 -12.23
N LYS A 23 5.97 -7.53 -12.03
CA LYS A 23 6.43 -6.14 -11.84
C LYS A 23 6.06 -5.26 -13.03
N THR A 24 6.30 -5.75 -14.25
CA THR A 24 5.95 -5.03 -15.48
C THR A 24 4.45 -4.81 -15.57
N ALA A 25 3.65 -5.84 -15.30
CA ALA A 25 2.19 -5.74 -15.34
C ALA A 25 1.65 -4.79 -14.28
N ALA A 26 2.14 -4.88 -13.03
CA ALA A 26 1.73 -3.99 -11.94
C ALA A 26 2.00 -2.51 -12.29
N LYS A 27 3.20 -2.20 -12.80
CA LYS A 27 3.53 -0.84 -13.27
C LYS A 27 2.57 -0.37 -14.36
N MET A 28 2.32 -1.21 -15.36
CA MET A 28 1.41 -0.86 -16.47
C MET A 28 -0.03 -0.68 -16.00
N PHE A 29 -0.50 -1.49 -15.06
CA PHE A 29 -1.84 -1.34 -14.46
C PHE A 29 -1.97 -0.02 -13.70
N CYS A 30 -0.96 0.38 -12.92
CA CYS A 30 -0.94 1.66 -12.25
C CYS A 30 -0.96 2.86 -13.22
N GLU A 31 -0.14 2.80 -14.30
CA GLU A 31 0.03 3.92 -15.21
C GLU A 31 -1.11 4.06 -16.22
N GLN A 32 -1.67 2.94 -16.71
CA GLN A 32 -2.59 2.91 -17.84
C GLN A 32 -4.01 2.42 -17.47
N GLY A 33 -4.16 1.80 -16.31
CA GLY A 33 -5.36 1.10 -15.88
C GLY A 33 -5.44 -0.33 -16.41
N TYR A 34 -6.07 -1.21 -15.63
CA TYR A 34 -6.19 -2.65 -15.95
C TYR A 34 -6.76 -2.90 -17.33
N GLU A 35 -7.86 -2.24 -17.71
CA GLU A 35 -8.57 -2.48 -19.00
C GLU A 35 -7.69 -2.23 -20.23
N ARG A 36 -6.87 -1.20 -20.20
CA ARG A 36 -6.06 -0.79 -21.35
C ARG A 36 -4.83 -1.68 -21.57
N VAL A 37 -4.46 -2.47 -20.58
CA VAL A 37 -3.29 -3.35 -20.65
C VAL A 37 -3.68 -4.74 -21.15
N SER A 38 -2.97 -5.25 -22.15
CA SER A 38 -3.14 -6.60 -22.68
C SER A 38 -1.93 -7.48 -22.36
N LEU A 39 -2.08 -8.81 -22.42
CA LEU A 39 -0.95 -9.74 -22.29
C LEU A 39 0.14 -9.47 -23.35
N ARG A 40 -0.24 -8.97 -24.53
CA ARG A 40 0.69 -8.59 -25.58
C ARG A 40 1.52 -7.37 -25.16
N ASN A 41 0.88 -6.33 -24.64
CA ASN A 41 1.57 -5.15 -24.13
C ASN A 41 2.56 -5.53 -23.03
N ILE A 42 2.13 -6.39 -22.09
CA ILE A 42 3.00 -6.88 -21.01
C ILE A 42 4.20 -7.65 -21.59
N SER A 43 3.98 -8.52 -22.59
CA SER A 43 5.07 -9.30 -23.20
C SER A 43 6.09 -8.42 -23.91
N GLU A 44 5.62 -7.41 -24.65
CA GLU A 44 6.48 -6.45 -25.34
C GLU A 44 7.29 -5.61 -24.34
N GLN A 45 6.67 -5.13 -23.27
CA GLN A 45 7.31 -4.30 -22.24
C GLN A 45 8.30 -5.11 -21.37
N ALA A 46 7.97 -6.36 -21.04
CA ALA A 46 8.83 -7.25 -20.25
C ALA A 46 9.96 -7.90 -21.09
N GLY A 47 9.93 -7.75 -22.41
CA GLY A 47 10.91 -8.40 -23.30
C GLY A 47 10.82 -9.93 -23.32
N VAL A 48 9.63 -10.49 -23.04
CA VAL A 48 9.40 -11.94 -23.04
C VAL A 48 8.40 -12.35 -24.12
N SER A 49 8.39 -13.63 -24.50
CA SER A 49 7.40 -14.10 -25.47
C SER A 49 6.00 -14.15 -24.88
N HIS A 50 4.98 -13.88 -25.70
CA HIS A 50 3.57 -14.01 -25.30
C HIS A 50 3.22 -15.44 -24.84
N SER A 51 3.84 -16.47 -25.45
CA SER A 51 3.70 -17.87 -25.04
C SER A 51 4.22 -18.12 -23.63
N LEU A 52 5.30 -17.43 -23.24
CA LEU A 52 5.87 -17.54 -21.90
C LEU A 52 4.95 -16.93 -20.82
N ILE A 53 4.33 -15.78 -21.10
CA ILE A 53 3.31 -15.22 -20.21
C ILE A 53 2.14 -16.18 -20.05
N ARG A 54 1.62 -16.73 -21.16
CA ARG A 54 0.55 -17.71 -21.10
C ARG A 54 0.93 -18.98 -20.35
N HIS A 55 2.18 -19.40 -20.43
CA HIS A 55 2.68 -20.56 -19.69
C HIS A 55 2.69 -20.30 -18.17
N HIS A 56 3.14 -19.11 -17.75
CA HIS A 56 3.24 -18.77 -16.32
C HIS A 56 1.90 -18.43 -15.68
N PHE A 57 1.05 -17.67 -16.38
CA PHE A 57 -0.14 -17.07 -15.78
C PHE A 57 -1.45 -17.49 -16.47
N GLY A 58 -1.42 -17.81 -17.76
CA GLY A 58 -2.61 -18.13 -18.52
C GLY A 58 -3.43 -16.89 -18.94
N SER A 59 -3.83 -16.02 -18.00
CA SER A 59 -4.67 -14.84 -18.25
C SER A 59 -4.15 -13.57 -17.57
N LYS A 60 -4.62 -12.40 -18.00
CA LYS A 60 -4.37 -11.11 -17.37
C LYS A 60 -4.92 -11.04 -15.94
N GLU A 61 -6.09 -11.62 -15.74
CA GLU A 61 -6.76 -11.74 -14.45
C GLU A 61 -5.90 -12.53 -13.44
N LYS A 62 -5.31 -13.65 -13.84
CA LYS A 62 -4.39 -14.39 -12.97
C LYS A 62 -3.11 -13.63 -12.63
N ILE A 63 -2.63 -12.77 -13.52
CA ILE A 63 -1.53 -11.85 -13.19
C ILE A 63 -1.99 -10.88 -12.11
N TRP A 64 -3.18 -10.30 -12.24
CA TRP A 64 -3.78 -9.42 -11.25
C TRP A 64 -3.92 -10.11 -9.89
N HIS A 65 -4.49 -11.31 -9.84
CA HIS A 65 -4.62 -12.07 -8.59
C HIS A 65 -3.26 -12.29 -7.91
N ASN A 66 -2.25 -12.71 -8.68
CA ASN A 66 -0.91 -12.90 -8.11
C ASN A 66 -0.31 -11.58 -7.57
N ILE A 67 -0.54 -10.45 -8.24
CA ILE A 67 -0.13 -9.13 -7.76
C ILE A 67 -0.87 -8.80 -6.46
N SER A 68 -2.19 -9.03 -6.40
CA SER A 68 -3.02 -8.77 -5.22
C SER A 68 -2.59 -9.62 -4.02
N ASP A 69 -2.33 -10.92 -4.23
CA ASP A 69 -1.82 -11.83 -3.18
C ASP A 69 -0.53 -11.31 -2.56
N CYS A 70 0.37 -10.84 -3.39
CA CYS A 70 1.64 -10.36 -2.90
C CYS A 70 1.55 -8.98 -2.24
N LEU A 71 0.67 -8.11 -2.71
CA LEU A 71 0.36 -6.87 -2.02
C LEU A 71 -0.23 -7.13 -0.65
N HIS A 72 -1.13 -8.11 -0.54
CA HIS A 72 -1.71 -8.53 0.74
C HIS A 72 -0.63 -8.97 1.73
N VAL A 73 0.25 -9.89 1.31
CA VAL A 73 1.37 -10.36 2.14
C VAL A 73 2.31 -9.21 2.53
N TYR A 74 2.59 -8.30 1.60
CA TYR A 74 3.42 -7.11 1.86
C TYR A 74 2.77 -6.20 2.90
N PHE A 75 1.49 -5.85 2.74
CA PHE A 75 0.76 -5.00 3.67
C PHE A 75 0.71 -5.60 5.07
N LEU A 76 0.38 -6.88 5.17
CA LEU A 76 0.33 -7.57 6.45
C LEU A 76 1.69 -7.57 7.14
N SER A 77 2.75 -7.88 6.39
CA SER A 77 4.14 -7.85 6.90
C SER A 77 4.55 -6.43 7.33
N TYR A 78 4.13 -5.40 6.58
CA TYR A 78 4.38 -4.01 6.92
C TYR A 78 3.66 -3.61 8.21
N MET A 79 2.39 -3.98 8.36
CA MET A 79 1.61 -3.68 9.56
C MET A 79 2.21 -4.33 10.83
N TYR A 80 2.65 -5.59 10.75
CA TYR A 80 3.34 -6.24 11.87
C TYR A 80 4.65 -5.53 12.23
N LYS A 81 5.49 -5.22 11.25
CA LYS A 81 6.74 -4.48 11.52
C LYS A 81 6.50 -3.08 12.04
N LEU A 82 5.48 -2.40 11.53
CA LEU A 82 5.08 -1.09 12.02
C LEU A 82 4.67 -1.16 13.49
N GLN A 83 3.84 -2.14 13.86
CA GLN A 83 3.47 -2.34 15.25
C GLN A 83 4.67 -2.65 16.15
N GLU A 84 5.59 -3.50 15.69
CA GLU A 84 6.84 -3.80 16.41
C GLU A 84 7.75 -2.57 16.60
N SER A 85 7.70 -1.60 15.68
CA SER A 85 8.48 -0.35 15.77
C SER A 85 7.94 0.65 16.78
N ILE A 86 6.66 0.52 17.16
CA ILE A 86 6.01 1.39 18.14
C ILE A 86 6.27 0.83 19.53
N PRO A 87 6.81 1.65 20.49
CA PRO A 87 7.07 1.17 21.85
C PRO A 87 5.80 0.64 22.52
N ALA A 88 5.87 -0.61 23.02
CA ALA A 88 4.71 -1.31 23.59
C ALA A 88 4.27 -0.79 24.97
N ASP A 89 5.08 0.04 25.62
CA ASP A 89 4.81 0.68 26.91
C ASP A 89 4.04 2.00 26.78
N LEU A 90 3.78 2.45 25.57
CA LEU A 90 2.92 3.62 25.33
C LEU A 90 1.45 3.32 25.66
N PRO A 91 0.67 4.35 26.06
CA PRO A 91 -0.78 4.25 26.14
C PRO A 91 -1.40 3.79 24.82
N SER A 92 -2.49 3.01 24.89
CA SER A 92 -3.12 2.41 23.71
C SER A 92 -3.61 3.42 22.67
N ASN A 93 -4.02 4.63 23.12
CA ASN A 93 -4.37 5.72 22.21
C ASN A 93 -3.17 6.22 21.40
N LEU A 94 -1.97 6.31 22.00
CA LEU A 94 -0.74 6.68 21.30
C LEU A 94 -0.26 5.58 20.36
N ILE A 95 -0.38 4.32 20.76
CA ILE A 95 -0.06 3.17 19.90
C ILE A 95 -0.94 3.21 18.64
N LEU A 96 -2.26 3.33 18.82
CA LEU A 96 -3.21 3.38 17.72
C LEU A 96 -2.98 4.60 16.84
N TYR A 97 -2.79 5.78 17.43
CA TYR A 97 -2.49 7.02 16.72
C TYR A 97 -1.25 6.90 15.84
N ARG A 98 -0.12 6.46 16.41
CA ARG A 98 1.12 6.28 15.65
C ARG A 98 0.95 5.26 14.54
N PHE A 99 0.30 4.14 14.83
CA PHE A 99 0.07 3.09 13.85
C PHE A 99 -0.67 3.62 12.62
N ILE A 100 -1.83 4.28 12.79
CA ILE A 100 -2.65 4.72 11.65
C ILE A 100 -2.04 5.90 10.90
N THR A 101 -1.37 6.83 11.60
CA THR A 101 -0.74 7.98 10.93
C THR A 101 0.49 7.58 10.15
N MET A 102 1.33 6.69 10.67
CA MET A 102 2.48 6.12 9.96
C MET A 102 2.07 5.20 8.82
N LEU A 103 0.98 4.43 8.98
CA LEU A 103 0.44 3.60 7.91
C LEU A 103 -0.08 4.45 6.75
N LEU A 104 -0.73 5.60 7.02
CA LEU A 104 -1.11 6.53 5.96
C LEU A 104 0.13 7.13 5.28
N ALA A 105 1.17 7.51 6.03
CA ALA A 105 2.41 8.03 5.45
C ALA A 105 3.01 7.05 4.42
N GLN A 106 3.05 5.76 4.76
CA GLN A 106 3.48 4.69 3.84
C GLN A 106 2.65 4.68 2.54
N GLN A 107 1.33 4.82 2.64
CA GLN A 107 0.45 4.81 1.46
C GLN A 107 0.60 6.07 0.61
N LEU A 108 0.96 7.20 1.20
CA LEU A 108 1.19 8.46 0.50
C LEU A 108 2.53 8.50 -0.23
N VAL A 109 3.57 7.89 0.34
CA VAL A 109 4.89 7.78 -0.29
C VAL A 109 4.88 6.67 -1.35
N HIS A 110 4.36 5.51 -1.02
CA HIS A 110 4.28 4.35 -1.93
C HIS A 110 2.85 4.20 -2.49
N GLN A 111 2.53 4.99 -3.50
CA GLN A 111 1.17 5.17 -4.03
C GLN A 111 0.64 4.02 -4.90
N GLN A 112 1.52 3.18 -5.44
CA GLN A 112 1.16 2.12 -6.39
C GLN A 112 0.08 1.17 -5.86
N PRO A 113 0.12 0.69 -4.61
CA PRO A 113 -0.95 -0.16 -4.07
C PRO A 113 -2.32 0.51 -4.13
N ILE A 114 -2.40 1.79 -3.79
CA ILE A 114 -3.67 2.55 -3.82
C ILE A 114 -4.17 2.74 -5.26
N GLN A 115 -3.27 2.95 -6.22
CA GLN A 115 -3.63 3.00 -7.65
C GLN A 115 -4.25 1.68 -8.11
N LEU A 116 -3.63 0.54 -7.77
CA LEU A 116 -4.13 -0.79 -8.11
C LEU A 116 -5.49 -1.08 -7.48
N ILE A 117 -5.68 -0.75 -6.20
CA ILE A 117 -6.96 -0.88 -5.50
C ILE A 117 -8.04 -0.04 -6.20
N THR A 118 -7.75 1.22 -6.48
CA THR A 118 -8.71 2.12 -7.12
C THR A 118 -9.11 1.65 -8.51
N ASP A 119 -8.17 1.14 -9.28
CA ASP A 119 -8.45 0.58 -10.60
C ASP A 119 -9.28 -0.71 -10.49
N GLY A 120 -8.97 -1.58 -9.53
CA GLY A 120 -9.75 -2.78 -9.22
C GLY A 120 -11.22 -2.45 -8.88
N ILE A 121 -11.46 -1.43 -8.06
CA ILE A 121 -12.83 -0.96 -7.73
C ILE A 121 -13.62 -0.54 -8.99
N ARG A 122 -12.94 0.04 -9.98
CA ARG A 122 -13.58 0.46 -11.24
C ARG A 122 -13.94 -0.70 -12.16
N GLN A 123 -13.29 -1.85 -11.98
CA GLN A 123 -13.49 -3.02 -12.86
C GLN A 123 -14.66 -3.91 -12.45
N GLY A 124 -15.26 -3.64 -11.29
CA GLY A 124 -16.41 -4.39 -10.78
C GLY A 124 -16.06 -5.35 -9.65
N ASP A 125 -17.07 -6.05 -9.19
CA ASP A 125 -17.07 -6.75 -7.91
C ASP A 125 -16.01 -7.87 -7.82
N GLU A 126 -15.72 -8.60 -8.90
CA GLU A 126 -14.82 -9.76 -8.86
C GLU A 126 -13.37 -9.43 -8.46
N LEU A 127 -12.80 -8.33 -9.00
CA LEU A 127 -11.43 -7.92 -8.65
C LEU A 127 -11.39 -7.24 -7.29
N MET A 128 -12.45 -6.53 -6.93
CA MET A 128 -12.60 -5.88 -5.63
C MET A 128 -12.78 -6.91 -4.52
N ASP A 129 -13.69 -7.88 -4.70
CA ASP A 129 -13.94 -8.95 -3.75
C ASP A 129 -12.67 -9.74 -3.48
N TYR A 130 -11.90 -10.05 -4.52
CA TYR A 130 -10.63 -10.74 -4.36
C TYR A 130 -9.63 -9.97 -3.49
N PHE A 131 -9.59 -8.63 -3.62
CA PHE A 131 -8.66 -7.79 -2.84
C PHE A 131 -9.11 -7.64 -1.37
N PHE A 132 -10.41 -7.54 -1.11
CA PHE A 132 -10.97 -7.31 0.23
C PHE A 132 -11.24 -8.61 1.01
N ASP A 133 -11.50 -9.72 0.33
CA ASP A 133 -11.93 -10.99 0.94
C ASP A 133 -10.77 -11.95 1.25
N SER A 134 -9.53 -11.51 1.13
CA SER A 134 -8.40 -12.34 1.50
C SER A 134 -8.34 -12.54 3.01
N ASN A 135 -8.98 -13.59 3.50
CA ASN A 135 -8.85 -14.18 4.85
C ASN A 135 -9.17 -13.31 6.08
N GLY A 136 -9.53 -12.03 5.93
CA GLY A 136 -9.84 -11.13 7.05
C GLY A 136 -8.66 -10.80 7.97
N GLU A 137 -7.44 -11.23 7.67
CA GLU A 137 -6.26 -11.09 8.54
C GLU A 137 -5.90 -9.61 8.81
N LEU A 138 -5.99 -8.77 7.77
CA LEU A 138 -5.76 -7.33 7.92
C LEU A 138 -6.80 -6.67 8.84
N GLU A 139 -8.05 -7.12 8.75
CA GLU A 139 -9.13 -6.62 9.58
C GLU A 139 -8.99 -7.08 11.02
N GLU A 140 -8.67 -8.34 11.24
CA GLU A 140 -8.45 -8.89 12.57
C GLU A 140 -7.31 -8.16 13.28
N PHE A 141 -6.22 -7.90 12.58
CA PHE A 141 -5.10 -7.14 13.11
C PHE A 141 -5.51 -5.74 13.59
N VAL A 142 -6.24 -4.98 12.76
CA VAL A 142 -6.69 -3.63 13.12
C VAL A 142 -7.74 -3.68 14.24
N ASN A 143 -8.65 -4.67 14.22
CA ASN A 143 -9.63 -4.85 15.29
C ASN A 143 -8.96 -5.08 16.65
N GLN A 144 -7.88 -5.87 16.72
CA GLN A 144 -7.14 -6.11 17.97
C GLN A 144 -6.55 -4.82 18.55
N LEU A 145 -6.03 -3.92 17.70
CA LEU A 145 -5.51 -2.61 18.15
C LEU A 145 -6.64 -1.72 18.70
N VAL A 146 -7.77 -1.68 17.99
CA VAL A 146 -8.94 -0.88 18.39
C VAL A 146 -9.62 -1.45 19.62
N ASP A 147 -9.73 -2.76 19.76
CA ASP A 147 -10.26 -3.40 20.96
C ASP A 147 -9.40 -3.12 22.20
N THR A 148 -8.08 -3.03 22.02
CA THR A 148 -7.16 -2.63 23.09
C THR A 148 -7.40 -1.17 23.48
N PHE A 149 -7.56 -0.29 22.51
CA PHE A 149 -7.93 1.11 22.74
C PHE A 149 -9.27 1.24 23.48
N HIS A 150 -10.33 0.54 23.06
CA HIS A 150 -11.66 0.61 23.71
C HIS A 150 -11.66 0.04 25.13
N ARG A 151 -10.77 -0.91 25.47
CA ARG A 151 -10.63 -1.36 26.86
C ARG A 151 -10.12 -0.26 27.79
N ASP A 152 -9.20 0.56 27.29
CA ASP A 152 -8.61 1.65 28.07
C ASP A 152 -9.46 2.93 28.03
N PHE A 153 -10.21 3.12 26.94
CA PHE A 153 -11.07 4.28 26.67
C PHE A 153 -12.50 3.85 26.30
N PRO A 154 -13.28 3.27 27.24
CA PRO A 154 -14.58 2.67 26.94
C PRO A 154 -15.64 3.68 26.48
N GLU A 155 -15.47 4.96 26.80
CA GLU A 155 -16.39 6.05 26.39
C GLU A 155 -16.05 6.62 25.01
N ALA A 156 -14.95 6.17 24.38
CA ALA A 156 -14.55 6.69 23.10
C ALA A 156 -15.38 6.06 21.97
N GLU A 157 -16.02 6.92 21.17
CA GLU A 157 -16.74 6.51 19.97
C GLU A 157 -15.77 6.44 18.77
N LEU A 158 -15.10 5.31 18.59
CA LEU A 158 -14.20 5.06 17.48
C LEU A 158 -14.64 3.82 16.70
N SER A 159 -15.04 4.02 15.44
CA SER A 159 -15.36 2.93 14.52
C SER A 159 -14.14 2.55 13.66
N VAL A 160 -13.78 1.27 13.64
CA VAL A 160 -12.75 0.73 12.72
C VAL A 160 -13.08 1.06 11.26
N TRP A 161 -14.36 0.92 10.87
CA TRP A 161 -14.82 1.18 9.52
C TRP A 161 -14.72 2.66 9.13
N GLU A 162 -15.01 3.58 10.06
CA GLU A 162 -14.81 5.02 9.82
C GLU A 162 -13.33 5.37 9.66
N MET A 163 -12.47 4.78 10.48
CA MET A 163 -11.02 4.95 10.39
C MET A 163 -10.49 4.48 9.03
N LYS A 164 -10.86 3.25 8.64
CA LYS A 164 -10.52 2.70 7.31
C LYS A 164 -11.01 3.60 6.19
N TRP A 165 -12.25 4.05 6.28
CA TRP A 165 -12.85 4.95 5.31
C TRP A 165 -12.08 6.26 5.19
N GLN A 166 -11.70 6.88 6.30
CA GLN A 166 -10.90 8.11 6.29
C GLN A 166 -9.52 7.88 5.69
N MET A 167 -8.83 6.80 6.08
CA MET A 167 -7.54 6.45 5.46
C MET A 167 -7.67 6.27 3.95
N MET A 168 -8.67 5.55 3.48
CA MET A 168 -8.91 5.36 2.04
C MET A 168 -9.20 6.67 1.32
N ILE A 169 -9.98 7.58 1.89
CA ILE A 169 -10.23 8.91 1.31
C ILE A 169 -8.92 9.70 1.19
N PHE A 170 -8.13 9.75 2.27
CA PHE A 170 -6.88 10.51 2.27
C PHE A 170 -5.86 9.92 1.28
N ALA A 171 -5.67 8.59 1.29
CA ALA A 171 -4.77 7.94 0.35
C ALA A 171 -5.22 8.11 -1.11
N ASN A 172 -6.50 7.85 -1.41
CA ASN A 172 -7.06 8.02 -2.76
C ASN A 172 -7.07 9.48 -3.21
N GLY A 173 -7.33 10.42 -2.31
CA GLY A 173 -7.31 11.85 -2.61
C GLY A 173 -5.94 12.28 -3.13
N ALA A 174 -4.86 11.89 -2.45
CA ALA A 174 -3.51 12.23 -2.86
C ALA A 174 -3.12 11.59 -4.21
N VAL A 175 -3.52 10.35 -4.43
CA VAL A 175 -3.15 9.57 -5.63
C VAL A 175 -3.94 10.00 -6.85
N ASN A 176 -5.27 10.07 -6.74
CA ASN A 176 -6.17 10.24 -7.89
C ASN A 176 -6.53 11.71 -8.15
N LEU A 177 -6.35 12.59 -7.16
CA LEU A 177 -6.60 14.02 -7.28
C LEU A 177 -5.31 14.84 -7.19
N LYS A 178 -4.17 14.27 -7.58
CA LYS A 178 -2.84 14.92 -7.55
C LYS A 178 -2.84 16.37 -8.07
N PRO A 179 -3.50 16.72 -9.20
CA PRO A 179 -3.56 18.12 -9.65
C PRO A 179 -4.24 19.06 -8.65
N PHE A 180 -5.32 18.61 -7.99
CA PHE A 180 -6.00 19.37 -6.94
C PHE A 180 -5.15 19.48 -5.68
N LEU A 181 -4.46 18.42 -5.30
CA LEU A 181 -3.52 18.42 -4.18
C LEU A 181 -2.45 19.50 -4.38
N ILE A 182 -1.80 19.52 -5.55
CA ILE A 182 -0.77 20.52 -5.88
C ILE A 182 -1.35 21.94 -5.91
N GLU A 183 -2.52 22.13 -6.52
CA GLU A 183 -3.17 23.44 -6.60
C GLU A 183 -3.55 23.98 -5.21
N THR A 184 -3.89 23.12 -4.24
CA THR A 184 -4.22 23.50 -2.87
C THR A 184 -3.08 24.28 -2.18
N TRP A 185 -1.82 23.88 -2.41
CA TRP A 185 -0.63 24.50 -1.79
C TRP A 185 0.26 25.24 -2.79
N LYS A 186 -0.27 25.57 -3.95
CA LYS A 186 0.47 26.27 -5.01
C LYS A 186 1.00 27.64 -4.58
N HIS A 187 0.26 28.37 -3.76
CA HIS A 187 0.64 29.69 -3.28
C HIS A 187 1.84 29.64 -2.33
N ASP A 188 2.08 28.49 -1.69
CA ASP A 188 3.21 28.29 -0.78
C ASP A 188 4.47 27.83 -1.52
N ASN A 189 4.45 27.71 -2.86
CA ASN A 189 5.50 27.13 -3.69
C ASN A 189 5.94 25.74 -3.21
N ALA A 190 5.02 24.98 -2.62
CA ALA A 190 5.30 23.67 -2.07
C ALA A 190 5.69 22.67 -3.15
N SER A 191 6.74 21.88 -2.91
CA SER A 191 7.06 20.70 -3.71
C SER A 191 5.96 19.65 -3.59
N TYR A 192 5.93 18.66 -4.47
CA TYR A 192 4.96 17.58 -4.34
C TYR A 192 5.08 16.83 -3.01
N SER A 193 6.29 16.53 -2.54
CA SER A 193 6.53 15.93 -1.23
C SER A 193 5.99 16.80 -0.09
N GLN A 194 6.16 18.13 -0.19
CA GLN A 194 5.58 19.05 0.78
C GLN A 194 4.05 19.06 0.74
N CYS A 195 3.44 18.96 -0.45
CA CYS A 195 1.99 18.83 -0.59
C CYS A 195 1.48 17.54 0.07
N LEU A 196 2.21 16.42 -0.07
CA LEU A 196 1.88 15.16 0.59
C LEU A 196 2.00 15.27 2.12
N LEU A 197 3.04 15.90 2.62
CA LEU A 197 3.23 16.15 4.05
C LEU A 197 2.10 17.01 4.62
N ASN A 198 1.75 18.13 3.93
CA ASN A 198 0.65 18.99 4.34
C ASN A 198 -0.70 18.25 4.34
N HIS A 199 -0.91 17.37 3.35
CA HIS A 199 -2.10 16.54 3.26
C HIS A 199 -2.16 15.51 4.40
N TRP A 200 -1.05 14.85 4.68
CA TRP A 200 -0.92 13.94 5.81
C TRP A 200 -1.17 14.67 7.15
N GLU A 201 -0.68 15.88 7.31
CA GLU A 201 -0.85 16.67 8.52
C GLU A 201 -2.34 16.99 8.82
N LEU A 202 -3.19 17.11 7.81
CA LEU A 202 -4.64 17.24 8.02
C LEU A 202 -5.22 15.97 8.69
N PHE A 203 -4.77 14.80 8.26
CA PHE A 203 -5.17 13.53 8.86
C PHE A 203 -4.58 13.36 10.27
N ASN A 204 -3.29 13.69 10.42
CA ASN A 204 -2.55 13.64 11.68
C ASN A 204 -3.27 14.38 12.79
N ARG A 205 -3.65 15.65 12.58
CA ARG A 205 -4.42 16.46 13.53
C ARG A 205 -5.81 15.89 13.82
N ASN A 206 -6.49 15.39 12.80
CA ASN A 206 -7.80 14.77 12.98
C ASN A 206 -7.71 13.54 13.88
N MET A 207 -6.74 12.67 13.66
CA MET A 207 -6.53 11.46 14.46
C MET A 207 -6.08 11.81 15.89
N ALA A 208 -5.18 12.78 16.05
CA ALA A 208 -4.76 13.25 17.37
C ALA A 208 -5.96 13.71 18.21
N MET A 209 -6.84 14.53 17.63
CA MET A 209 -8.06 15.01 18.30
C MET A 209 -8.99 13.85 18.68
N ARG A 210 -9.23 12.90 17.76
CA ARG A 210 -10.15 11.76 17.99
C ARG A 210 -9.62 10.77 19.02
N LEU A 211 -8.30 10.62 19.09
CA LEU A 211 -7.63 9.69 20.01
C LEU A 211 -7.11 10.36 21.28
N ASN A 212 -7.49 11.62 21.50
CA ASN A 212 -7.08 12.40 22.67
C ASN A 212 -5.55 12.41 22.87
N VAL A 213 -4.82 12.67 21.78
CA VAL A 213 -3.37 12.84 21.75
C VAL A 213 -3.05 14.33 21.83
N THR A 214 -2.15 14.70 22.72
CA THR A 214 -1.74 16.10 22.90
C THR A 214 -0.77 16.55 21.80
N GLU A 215 -0.65 17.87 21.59
CA GLU A 215 0.27 18.43 20.58
C GLU A 215 1.72 17.98 20.81
N GLU A 216 2.14 17.83 22.08
CA GLU A 216 3.49 17.39 22.44
C GLU A 216 3.76 15.91 22.12
N GLU A 217 2.70 15.10 22.04
CA GLU A 217 2.75 13.67 21.74
C GLU A 217 2.59 13.37 20.24
N MET A 218 2.15 14.37 19.45
CA MET A 218 1.96 14.22 18.02
C MET A 218 3.29 13.99 17.29
N LEU A 219 3.19 13.35 16.13
CA LEU A 219 4.32 13.22 15.20
C LEU A 219 4.46 14.53 14.39
N HIS A 220 5.68 15.04 14.30
CA HIS A 220 6.06 16.24 13.53
C HIS A 220 7.25 15.94 12.62
N PRO A 221 7.10 15.06 11.59
CA PRO A 221 8.17 14.76 10.67
C PRO A 221 8.49 15.96 9.76
N GLU A 222 9.75 16.11 9.36
CA GLU A 222 10.14 17.08 8.31
C GLU A 222 9.74 16.59 6.93
N THR A 223 9.80 15.26 6.73
CA THR A 223 9.33 14.55 5.54
C THR A 223 8.55 13.30 5.93
N LEU A 224 7.69 12.77 5.05
CA LEU A 224 6.97 11.54 5.35
C LEU A 224 7.90 10.33 5.48
N GLU A 225 9.03 10.36 4.79
CA GLU A 225 10.07 9.34 4.82
C GLU A 225 10.67 9.16 6.22
N ASP A 226 10.69 10.22 7.05
CA ASP A 226 11.25 10.18 8.41
C ASP A 226 10.50 9.25 9.37
N ILE A 227 9.23 8.94 9.05
CA ILE A 227 8.36 8.10 9.87
C ILE A 227 8.02 6.76 9.21
N LEU A 228 8.64 6.45 8.08
CA LEU A 228 8.48 5.14 7.45
C LEU A 228 9.39 4.10 8.11
N ILE A 229 8.93 2.86 8.07
CA ILE A 229 9.78 1.72 8.39
C ILE A 229 10.31 1.10 7.09
N GLU A 230 11.58 0.71 7.10
CA GLU A 230 12.16 0.00 5.97
C GLU A 230 11.63 -1.44 5.92
N LEU A 231 10.87 -1.76 4.90
CA LEU A 231 10.51 -3.11 4.53
C LEU A 231 10.90 -3.29 3.06
N PRO A 232 11.94 -4.10 2.75
CA PRO A 232 12.30 -4.36 1.38
C PRO A 232 11.10 -4.94 0.62
N CYS A 233 10.61 -4.22 -0.36
CA CYS A 233 9.60 -4.74 -1.26
C CYS A 233 10.31 -5.60 -2.32
N GLU A 234 10.24 -6.92 -2.20
CA GLU A 234 10.78 -7.84 -3.21
C GLU A 234 10.16 -7.62 -4.61
N TRP A 235 9.09 -6.84 -4.66
CA TRP A 235 8.27 -6.52 -5.82
C TRP A 235 8.72 -5.30 -6.62
N GLY A 236 9.67 -4.48 -6.10
CA GLY A 236 10.09 -3.22 -6.74
C GLY A 236 9.03 -2.12 -6.66
N CYS A 237 8.27 -2.07 -5.56
CA CYS A 237 7.47 -0.88 -5.22
C CYS A 237 8.35 0.36 -4.99
N ASP A 238 9.64 0.18 -4.85
CA ASP A 238 10.67 1.23 -4.74
C ASP A 238 11.04 1.84 -6.11
N VAL A 239 10.10 1.94 -7.03
CA VAL A 239 10.34 2.72 -8.24
C VAL A 239 10.32 4.19 -7.83
N GLN A 240 11.47 4.68 -7.38
CA GLN A 240 11.77 6.09 -7.35
C GLN A 240 11.36 6.66 -8.71
N GLU A 241 10.39 7.55 -8.70
CA GLU A 241 10.12 8.41 -9.85
C GLU A 241 11.41 9.21 -10.10
N SER A 242 12.14 8.78 -11.09
CA SER A 242 13.21 9.62 -11.67
C SER A 242 12.53 10.86 -12.22
N SER A 243 12.79 11.98 -11.56
CA SER A 243 12.62 13.40 -11.90
C SER A 243 11.81 13.74 -13.15
#